data_ecb027eb09d9dfb435c3a4be06aa8f4d
#
_entry.id   ecb027eb09d9dfb435c3a4be06aa8f4d
#
_cell.length_a   1.000
_cell.length_b   1.000
_cell.length_c   1.000
_cell.angle_alpha   90.00
_cell.angle_beta   90.00
_cell.angle_gamma   90.00
#
_symmetry.space_group_name_H-M   'P 1'
#
loop_
_entity.id
_entity.type
_entity.pdbx_description
1 polymer ?
#
loop_
_entity_poly.entity_id
_entity_poly.type
_entity_poly.pdbx_seq_one_letter_code
_entity_poly.pdbx_strand_id
1 'polypeptide(L)'
;TTIPQIGWSVCTVCPSRIILQELDSTSRKIIYTFLVGILILLLIVYSIIRRLVRPLEKFSESAREIATGRFDVTLPLVRSNDEIKDLYDSLVYMQKSLSTYVNELKETTASKERIESELSIAREIQMGMLPKIFPPYPDRNDVDLHAILHPAKEVGGDLYDFYMDGNHLYFLIGDVSGKGVPASLFMAITRSLFRTLSQHVLSPAKIVTEMNNSISDNNESNMFVTLIVGILDLETGILKLCNAGHNPPILIYPDGQVSYLEFKTQIFVGVVEDFKYSDEEVVLEKESKLFLYTDGVTEAENINKELYGEEKLLEMLSDNASSDVRTTVNVVVDSIASHVKEAEASDDLTILLIQYEPGTANS
;
A
#
# COMPACT_ATOMS: atom_id res chain seq x y z
N THR A 1 65.13 87.68 -28.07
CA THR A 1 64.53 88.99 -27.80
C THR A 1 65.46 90.06 -28.34
N THR A 2 65.03 90.97 -29.22
CA THR A 2 65.80 92.12 -29.74
C THR A 2 65.69 93.27 -28.78
N ILE A 3 66.78 93.91 -28.42
CA ILE A 3 66.85 95.15 -27.62
C ILE A 3 66.75 96.34 -28.60
N PRO A 4 65.60 97.01 -28.65
CA PRO A 4 65.34 98.02 -29.76
C PRO A 4 66.23 99.20 -29.78
N GLN A 5 66.93 99.59 -28.69
CA GLN A 5 67.73 100.76 -28.55
C GLN A 5 69.20 100.60 -29.09
N ILE A 6 69.66 99.40 -29.27
CA ILE A 6 71.10 99.15 -29.69
C ILE A 6 71.21 98.06 -30.78
N GLY A 7 70.07 97.56 -31.32
CA GLY A 7 70.09 96.64 -32.46
C GLY A 7 70.60 95.23 -32.16
N TRP A 8 70.79 94.88 -30.89
CA TRP A 8 71.33 93.57 -30.50
C TRP A 8 70.22 92.57 -30.22
N SER A 9 70.33 91.35 -30.81
CA SER A 9 69.47 90.26 -30.56
C SER A 9 70.17 89.28 -29.60
N VAL A 10 69.53 89.02 -28.42
CA VAL A 10 69.99 87.96 -27.56
C VAL A 10 69.33 86.66 -28.04
N CYS A 11 70.13 85.78 -28.56
CA CYS A 11 69.71 84.45 -28.96
C CYS A 11 70.20 83.44 -27.93
N THR A 12 69.33 82.80 -27.24
CA THR A 12 69.67 81.69 -26.32
C THR A 12 69.78 80.44 -27.17
N VAL A 13 70.95 79.97 -27.44
CA VAL A 13 71.16 78.69 -28.11
C VAL A 13 71.14 77.58 -27.03
N CYS A 14 70.11 76.85 -26.99
CA CYS A 14 70.01 75.64 -26.13
C CYS A 14 70.40 74.43 -27.01
N PRO A 15 71.46 73.70 -26.69
CA PRO A 15 71.85 72.54 -27.49
C PRO A 15 70.78 71.50 -27.44
N SER A 16 70.21 71.13 -28.58
CA SER A 16 69.12 70.10 -28.69
C SER A 16 69.47 68.78 -28.00
N ARG A 17 70.75 68.50 -27.87
CA ARG A 17 71.30 67.34 -27.19
C ARG A 17 70.97 67.31 -25.69
N ILE A 18 70.97 68.47 -25.01
CA ILE A 18 70.67 68.57 -23.58
C ILE A 18 69.17 68.40 -23.32
N ILE A 19 68.32 68.99 -24.18
CA ILE A 19 66.88 68.86 -24.11
C ILE A 19 66.44 67.40 -24.40
N LEU A 20 67.03 66.79 -25.43
CA LEU A 20 66.77 65.42 -25.78
C LEU A 20 67.26 64.43 -24.70
N GLN A 21 68.40 64.69 -24.04
CA GLN A 21 68.87 63.85 -22.93
C GLN A 21 67.98 63.90 -21.70
N GLU A 22 67.44 65.09 -21.35
CA GLU A 22 66.50 65.22 -20.26
C GLU A 22 65.15 64.58 -20.60
N LEU A 23 64.63 64.72 -21.82
CA LEU A 23 63.41 64.04 -22.30
C LEU A 23 63.60 62.54 -22.31
N ASP A 24 64.73 62.00 -22.77
CA ASP A 24 65.01 60.53 -22.74
C ASP A 24 65.15 60.01 -21.32
N SER A 25 65.72 60.75 -20.40
CA SER A 25 65.81 60.39 -18.99
C SER A 25 64.44 60.37 -18.36
N THR A 26 63.60 61.37 -18.63
CA THR A 26 62.24 61.48 -18.12
C THR A 26 61.33 60.40 -18.71
N SER A 27 61.41 60.13 -20.01
CA SER A 27 60.71 59.06 -20.70
C SER A 27 61.05 57.69 -20.13
N ARG A 28 62.36 57.42 -19.89
CA ARG A 28 62.75 56.14 -19.25
C ARG A 28 62.20 56.01 -17.83
N LYS A 29 62.17 57.05 -17.02
CA LYS A 29 61.57 57.04 -15.69
C LYS A 29 60.04 56.73 -15.75
N ILE A 30 59.32 57.35 -16.68
CA ILE A 30 57.90 57.12 -16.92
C ILE A 30 57.68 55.67 -17.34
N ILE A 31 58.50 55.15 -18.28
CA ILE A 31 58.38 53.74 -18.73
C ILE A 31 58.58 52.74 -17.55
N TYR A 32 59.65 52.97 -16.74
CA TYR A 32 59.89 52.10 -15.57
C TYR A 32 58.79 52.19 -14.54
N THR A 33 58.29 53.42 -14.26
CA THR A 33 57.15 53.58 -13.34
C THR A 33 55.89 52.84 -13.84
N PHE A 34 55.64 52.93 -15.15
CA PHE A 34 54.53 52.25 -15.79
C PHE A 34 54.68 50.70 -15.75
N LEU A 35 55.89 50.19 -16.04
CA LEU A 35 56.16 48.74 -15.94
C LEU A 35 56.04 48.21 -14.52
N VAL A 36 56.49 48.94 -13.51
CA VAL A 36 56.33 48.58 -12.09
C VAL A 36 54.87 48.61 -11.73
N GLY A 37 54.12 49.63 -12.19
CA GLY A 37 52.66 49.68 -11.97
C GLY A 37 51.92 48.50 -12.57
N ILE A 38 52.23 48.10 -13.80
CA ILE A 38 51.67 46.90 -14.45
C ILE A 38 52.02 45.63 -13.66
N LEU A 39 53.30 45.50 -13.23
CA LEU A 39 53.73 44.34 -12.47
C LEU A 39 52.91 44.17 -11.12
N ILE A 40 52.76 45.30 -10.42
CA ILE A 40 51.97 45.35 -9.18
C ILE A 40 50.50 44.96 -9.47
N LEU A 41 49.92 45.54 -10.55
CA LEU A 41 48.54 45.20 -10.93
C LEU A 41 48.38 43.71 -11.25
N LEU A 42 49.34 43.14 -12.01
CA LEU A 42 49.32 41.69 -12.31
C LEU A 42 49.44 40.84 -11.05
N LEU A 43 50.26 41.22 -10.09
CA LEU A 43 50.37 40.52 -8.80
C LEU A 43 49.07 40.62 -7.98
N ILE A 44 48.41 41.76 -7.98
CA ILE A 44 47.10 41.94 -7.32
C ILE A 44 46.06 41.06 -7.99
N VAL A 45 45.93 41.11 -9.30
CA VAL A 45 44.98 40.29 -10.08
C VAL A 45 45.22 38.79 -9.84
N TYR A 46 46.50 38.37 -9.91
CA TYR A 46 46.88 36.99 -9.62
C TYR A 46 46.47 36.56 -8.18
N SER A 47 46.72 37.45 -7.21
CA SER A 47 46.32 37.18 -5.81
C SER A 47 44.80 37.03 -5.64
N ILE A 48 44.03 37.91 -6.30
CA ILE A 48 42.55 37.84 -6.30
C ILE A 48 42.06 36.52 -6.91
N ILE A 49 42.54 36.15 -8.10
CA ILE A 49 42.17 34.90 -8.78
C ILE A 49 42.50 33.71 -7.90
N ARG A 50 43.67 33.65 -7.33
CA ARG A 50 44.08 32.53 -6.48
C ARG A 50 43.26 32.42 -5.19
N ARG A 51 42.84 33.54 -4.63
CA ARG A 51 42.20 33.61 -3.31
C ARG A 51 40.67 33.51 -3.37
N LEU A 52 40.04 34.01 -4.43
CA LEU A 52 38.57 34.04 -4.56
C LEU A 52 38.06 33.11 -5.63
N VAL A 53 38.65 33.07 -6.83
CA VAL A 53 38.07 32.33 -7.96
C VAL A 53 38.31 30.82 -7.85
N ARG A 54 39.53 30.40 -7.55
CA ARG A 54 39.86 28.96 -7.48
C ARG A 54 39.06 28.18 -6.45
N PRO A 55 38.79 28.66 -5.23
CA PRO A 55 37.92 27.96 -4.28
C PRO A 55 36.50 27.82 -4.82
N LEU A 56 35.93 28.81 -5.49
CA LEU A 56 34.59 28.77 -6.06
C LEU A 56 34.45 27.70 -7.16
N GLU A 57 35.48 27.58 -8.04
CA GLU A 57 35.49 26.50 -9.04
C GLU A 57 35.43 25.12 -8.36
N LYS A 58 36.22 24.88 -7.31
CA LYS A 58 36.23 23.62 -6.56
C LYS A 58 34.93 23.38 -5.83
N PHE A 59 34.30 24.42 -5.28
CA PHE A 59 32.98 24.29 -4.67
C PHE A 59 31.92 23.90 -5.70
N SER A 60 31.95 24.49 -6.88
CA SER A 60 31.04 24.13 -7.97
C SER A 60 31.23 22.68 -8.42
N GLU A 61 32.48 22.23 -8.52
CA GLU A 61 32.81 20.85 -8.85
C GLU A 61 32.29 19.86 -7.75
N SER A 62 32.60 20.13 -6.47
CA SER A 62 32.13 19.35 -5.35
C SER A 62 30.60 19.33 -5.27
N ALA A 63 29.93 20.47 -5.46
CA ALA A 63 28.48 20.55 -5.49
C ALA A 63 27.89 19.72 -6.64
N ARG A 64 28.53 19.67 -7.80
CA ARG A 64 28.10 18.81 -8.92
C ARG A 64 28.28 17.34 -8.61
N GLU A 65 29.33 16.94 -7.90
CA GLU A 65 29.51 15.57 -7.44
C GLU A 65 28.47 15.15 -6.40
N ILE A 66 28.16 16.03 -5.44
CA ILE A 66 27.08 15.84 -4.46
C ILE A 66 25.74 15.64 -5.18
N ALA A 67 25.46 16.45 -6.21
CA ALA A 67 24.25 16.34 -7.02
C ALA A 67 24.13 15.00 -7.78
N THR A 68 25.23 14.30 -8.03
CA THR A 68 25.22 12.94 -8.60
C THR A 68 25.09 11.83 -7.56
N GLY A 69 24.87 12.18 -6.28
CA GLY A 69 24.67 11.22 -5.18
C GLY A 69 25.96 10.79 -4.47
N ARG A 70 27.10 11.42 -4.77
CA ARG A 70 28.36 11.18 -4.05
C ARG A 70 28.47 12.14 -2.87
N PHE A 71 28.12 11.70 -1.68
CA PHE A 71 28.11 12.52 -0.46
C PHE A 71 29.41 12.45 0.34
N ASP A 72 30.39 11.67 -0.09
CA ASP A 72 31.70 11.51 0.56
C ASP A 72 32.79 12.43 0.01
N VAL A 73 32.41 13.39 -0.83
CA VAL A 73 33.31 14.34 -1.45
C VAL A 73 33.95 15.27 -0.42
N THR A 74 35.30 15.38 -0.44
CA THR A 74 36.02 16.31 0.43
C THR A 74 35.96 17.73 -0.13
N LEU A 75 35.33 18.64 0.61
CA LEU A 75 35.32 20.06 0.25
C LEU A 75 36.69 20.71 0.44
N PRO A 76 37.08 21.66 -0.42
CA PRO A 76 38.37 22.35 -0.32
C PRO A 76 38.45 23.19 0.96
N LEU A 77 39.52 23.03 1.73
CA LEU A 77 39.73 23.80 2.97
C LEU A 77 39.86 25.30 2.68
N VAL A 78 39.03 26.11 3.29
CA VAL A 78 39.03 27.56 3.24
C VAL A 78 39.67 28.12 4.52
N ARG A 79 40.69 28.97 4.35
CA ARG A 79 41.40 29.66 5.47
C ARG A 79 41.01 31.13 5.62
N SER A 80 40.12 31.64 4.79
CA SER A 80 39.58 32.99 4.89
C SER A 80 38.48 33.05 5.95
N ASN A 81 38.22 34.22 6.49
CA ASN A 81 37.15 34.49 7.44
C ASN A 81 36.20 35.53 6.83
N ASP A 82 35.71 35.21 5.64
CA ASP A 82 34.88 36.04 4.78
C ASP A 82 33.69 35.20 4.23
N GLU A 83 32.94 35.73 3.28
CA GLU A 83 31.75 35.10 2.65
C GLU A 83 32.07 33.72 2.01
N ILE A 84 33.35 33.48 1.67
CA ILE A 84 33.79 32.17 1.15
C ILE A 84 33.78 31.12 2.26
N LYS A 85 34.09 31.53 3.49
CA LYS A 85 33.97 30.63 4.66
C LYS A 85 32.51 30.28 4.97
N ASP A 86 31.60 31.27 4.92
CA ASP A 86 30.17 31.06 5.15
C ASP A 86 29.59 30.12 4.08
N LEU A 87 30.02 30.26 2.83
CA LEU A 87 29.65 29.36 1.74
C LEU A 87 30.16 27.93 1.98
N TYR A 88 31.41 27.79 2.44
CA TYR A 88 31.99 26.49 2.80
C TYR A 88 31.16 25.81 3.90
N ASP A 89 30.88 26.50 5.00
CA ASP A 89 30.14 25.98 6.13
C ASP A 89 28.72 25.58 5.71
N SER A 90 28.06 26.37 4.86
CA SER A 90 26.73 26.06 4.29
C SER A 90 26.78 24.82 3.41
N LEU A 91 27.81 24.64 2.57
CA LEU A 91 27.97 23.44 1.75
C LEU A 91 28.26 22.20 2.58
N VAL A 92 29.07 22.28 3.64
CA VAL A 92 29.34 21.19 4.59
C VAL A 92 28.04 20.76 5.25
N TYR A 93 27.26 21.74 5.75
CA TYR A 93 25.98 21.45 6.39
C TYR A 93 24.99 20.77 5.42
N MET A 94 24.88 21.31 4.20
CA MET A 94 24.03 20.73 3.15
C MET A 94 24.45 19.29 2.79
N GLN A 95 25.75 19.05 2.58
CA GLN A 95 26.29 17.73 2.28
C GLN A 95 25.95 16.72 3.39
N LYS A 96 26.15 17.09 4.65
CA LYS A 96 25.84 16.24 5.80
C LYS A 96 24.36 15.96 5.90
N SER A 97 23.51 16.98 5.76
CA SER A 97 22.04 16.83 5.84
C SER A 97 21.52 15.94 4.73
N LEU A 98 21.99 16.12 3.48
CA LEU A 98 21.61 15.26 2.35
C LEU A 98 22.06 13.81 2.55
N SER A 99 23.29 13.60 3.03
CA SER A 99 23.79 12.25 3.33
C SER A 99 22.95 11.55 4.37
N THR A 100 22.62 12.24 5.47
CA THR A 100 21.73 11.68 6.53
C THR A 100 20.37 11.36 5.96
N TYR A 101 19.73 12.28 5.24
CA TYR A 101 18.40 12.11 4.69
C TYR A 101 18.31 10.93 3.69
N VAL A 102 19.32 10.81 2.82
CA VAL A 102 19.38 9.69 1.85
C VAL A 102 19.57 8.34 2.55
N ASN A 103 20.37 8.28 3.62
CA ASN A 103 20.54 7.05 4.39
C ASN A 103 19.25 6.66 5.14
N GLU A 104 18.58 7.61 5.79
CA GLU A 104 17.29 7.38 6.44
C GLU A 104 16.23 6.89 5.44
N LEU A 105 16.20 7.49 4.24
CA LEU A 105 15.29 7.08 3.18
C LEU A 105 15.57 5.64 2.72
N LYS A 106 16.85 5.28 2.53
CA LYS A 106 17.26 3.93 2.15
C LYS A 106 16.86 2.89 3.22
N GLU A 107 17.11 3.20 4.48
CA GLU A 107 16.75 2.31 5.60
C GLU A 107 15.24 2.13 5.69
N THR A 108 14.48 3.22 5.56
CA THR A 108 13.01 3.17 5.56
C THR A 108 12.46 2.37 4.39
N THR A 109 13.02 2.57 3.19
CA THR A 109 12.59 1.82 1.99
C THR A 109 12.90 0.33 2.13
N ALA A 110 14.11 -0.01 2.56
CA ALA A 110 14.50 -1.41 2.78
C ALA A 110 13.64 -2.09 3.87
N SER A 111 13.30 -1.36 4.94
CA SER A 111 12.40 -1.86 5.99
C SER A 111 10.98 -2.08 5.45
N LYS A 112 10.48 -1.14 4.62
CA LYS A 112 9.17 -1.28 3.98
C LYS A 112 9.11 -2.49 3.05
N GLU A 113 10.09 -2.65 2.16
CA GLU A 113 10.18 -3.79 1.24
C GLU A 113 10.24 -5.14 1.99
N ARG A 114 10.97 -5.17 3.12
CA ARG A 114 11.02 -6.36 3.97
C ARG A 114 9.66 -6.69 4.58
N ILE A 115 8.95 -5.70 5.14
CA ILE A 115 7.62 -5.88 5.73
C ILE A 115 6.63 -6.37 4.65
N GLU A 116 6.62 -5.76 3.46
CA GLU A 116 5.78 -6.18 2.34
C GLU A 116 6.05 -7.63 1.93
N SER A 117 7.32 -8.03 1.90
CA SER A 117 7.70 -9.42 1.62
C SER A 117 7.22 -10.40 2.70
N GLU A 118 7.37 -10.05 3.99
CA GLU A 118 6.89 -10.87 5.12
C GLU A 118 5.36 -11.00 5.09
N LEU A 119 4.63 -9.91 4.77
CA LEU A 119 3.17 -9.92 4.62
C LEU A 119 2.71 -10.74 3.40
N SER A 120 3.44 -10.71 2.30
CA SER A 120 3.14 -11.57 1.13
C SER A 120 3.24 -13.06 1.47
N ILE A 121 4.24 -13.45 2.26
CA ILE A 121 4.36 -14.84 2.75
C ILE A 121 3.19 -15.18 3.70
N ALA A 122 2.83 -14.27 4.60
CA ALA A 122 1.69 -14.46 5.50
C ALA A 122 0.38 -14.66 4.71
N ARG A 123 0.17 -13.87 3.64
CA ARG A 123 -0.96 -14.03 2.71
C ARG A 123 -0.97 -15.41 2.07
N GLU A 124 0.18 -15.87 1.57
CA GLU A 124 0.25 -17.20 0.94
C GLU A 124 -0.12 -18.32 1.92
N ILE A 125 0.35 -18.23 3.18
CA ILE A 125 -0.01 -19.15 4.25
C ILE A 125 -1.52 -19.07 4.55
N GLN A 126 -2.05 -17.87 4.75
CA GLN A 126 -3.47 -17.64 5.04
C GLN A 126 -4.37 -18.19 3.94
N MET A 127 -4.08 -17.83 2.69
CA MET A 127 -4.81 -18.34 1.53
C MET A 127 -4.62 -19.85 1.36
N GLY A 128 -3.49 -20.41 1.80
CA GLY A 128 -3.24 -21.85 1.83
C GLY A 128 -4.11 -22.63 2.82
N MET A 129 -4.65 -21.97 3.83
CA MET A 129 -5.57 -22.57 4.78
C MET A 129 -6.96 -22.81 4.19
N LEU A 130 -7.41 -21.96 3.26
CA LEU A 130 -8.76 -22.03 2.68
C LEU A 130 -8.88 -23.12 1.61
N PRO A 131 -10.05 -23.75 1.46
CA PRO A 131 -10.32 -24.65 0.33
C PRO A 131 -10.21 -23.90 -1.01
N LYS A 132 -9.40 -24.43 -1.94
CA LYS A 132 -9.11 -23.77 -3.24
C LYS A 132 -9.44 -24.62 -4.46
N ILE A 133 -9.73 -25.90 -4.26
CA ILE A 133 -9.98 -26.83 -5.37
C ILE A 133 -11.49 -26.93 -5.58
N PHE A 134 -11.93 -26.56 -6.77
CA PHE A 134 -13.35 -26.59 -7.16
C PHE A 134 -13.53 -27.31 -8.48
N PRO A 135 -14.56 -28.18 -8.63
CA PRO A 135 -15.47 -28.61 -7.58
C PRO A 135 -14.73 -29.45 -6.51
N PRO A 136 -15.05 -29.25 -5.21
CA PRO A 136 -14.34 -29.96 -4.14
C PRO A 136 -14.74 -31.44 -4.02
N TYR A 137 -15.91 -31.80 -4.51
CA TYR A 137 -16.48 -33.16 -4.46
C TYR A 137 -16.89 -33.63 -5.85
N PRO A 138 -15.94 -33.90 -6.76
CA PRO A 138 -16.25 -34.20 -8.17
C PRO A 138 -17.02 -35.52 -8.37
N ASP A 139 -16.98 -36.43 -7.40
CA ASP A 139 -17.66 -37.71 -7.42
C ASP A 139 -19.10 -37.64 -6.86
N ARG A 140 -19.55 -36.46 -6.40
CA ARG A 140 -20.92 -36.24 -5.88
C ARG A 140 -21.72 -35.41 -6.88
N ASN A 141 -23.01 -35.75 -6.97
CA ASN A 141 -24.00 -35.10 -7.84
C ASN A 141 -25.13 -34.45 -7.03
N ASP A 142 -25.04 -34.43 -5.69
CA ASP A 142 -26.05 -33.93 -4.79
C ASP A 142 -25.74 -32.53 -4.23
N VAL A 143 -24.57 -32.02 -4.53
CA VAL A 143 -24.14 -30.67 -4.20
C VAL A 143 -23.10 -30.17 -5.17
N ASP A 144 -23.20 -28.91 -5.56
CA ASP A 144 -22.13 -28.16 -6.19
C ASP A 144 -21.87 -26.89 -5.39
N LEU A 145 -20.62 -26.45 -5.34
CA LEU A 145 -20.26 -25.24 -4.61
C LEU A 145 -19.04 -24.56 -5.19
N HIS A 146 -19.02 -23.23 -5.08
CA HIS A 146 -17.88 -22.41 -5.45
C HIS A 146 -17.69 -21.29 -4.43
N ALA A 147 -16.43 -20.96 -4.14
CA ALA A 147 -16.12 -19.86 -3.22
C ALA A 147 -14.90 -19.07 -3.72
N ILE A 148 -14.91 -17.81 -3.38
CA ILE A 148 -13.78 -16.90 -3.60
C ILE A 148 -13.54 -16.06 -2.35
N LEU A 149 -12.28 -15.61 -2.19
CA LEU A 149 -11.88 -14.61 -1.23
C LEU A 149 -10.81 -13.73 -1.86
N HIS A 150 -11.09 -12.43 -1.94
CA HIS A 150 -10.15 -11.41 -2.40
C HIS A 150 -9.86 -10.43 -1.27
N PRO A 151 -8.71 -10.54 -0.59
CA PRO A 151 -8.35 -9.61 0.46
C PRO A 151 -8.13 -8.19 -0.08
N ALA A 152 -8.61 -7.17 0.63
CA ALA A 152 -8.39 -5.76 0.30
C ALA A 152 -6.93 -5.30 0.56
N LYS A 153 -6.25 -5.95 1.50
CA LYS A 153 -4.84 -5.73 1.85
C LYS A 153 -4.02 -6.99 1.61
N GLU A 154 -2.78 -6.95 2.05
CA GLU A 154 -1.88 -8.11 1.96
C GLU A 154 -2.45 -9.33 2.67
N VAL A 155 -3.10 -9.13 3.84
CA VAL A 155 -3.79 -10.18 4.60
C VAL A 155 -5.15 -9.65 5.06
N GLY A 156 -6.17 -10.52 5.10
CA GLY A 156 -7.55 -10.18 5.40
C GLY A 156 -8.10 -10.80 6.70
N GLY A 157 -9.28 -10.32 7.12
CA GLY A 157 -10.07 -10.86 8.22
C GLY A 157 -11.09 -11.90 7.79
N ASP A 158 -11.52 -11.84 6.55
CA ASP A 158 -12.54 -12.72 5.98
C ASP A 158 -12.12 -14.18 5.95
N LEU A 159 -13.11 -15.04 6.06
CA LEU A 159 -12.92 -16.48 5.93
C LEU A 159 -14.15 -17.17 5.37
N TYR A 160 -13.91 -18.27 4.69
CA TYR A 160 -14.88 -19.31 4.44
C TYR A 160 -14.22 -20.66 4.66
N ASP A 161 -15.03 -21.65 4.99
CA ASP A 161 -14.57 -23.03 5.03
C ASP A 161 -15.77 -23.97 4.81
N PHE A 162 -15.49 -25.16 4.34
CA PHE A 162 -16.49 -26.21 4.20
C PHE A 162 -15.83 -27.59 4.21
N TYR A 163 -16.56 -28.57 4.64
CA TYR A 163 -16.17 -29.98 4.53
C TYR A 163 -17.38 -30.90 4.62
N MET A 164 -17.19 -32.11 4.15
CA MET A 164 -18.20 -33.17 4.17
C MET A 164 -17.92 -34.18 5.28
N ASP A 165 -18.96 -34.52 6.03
CA ASP A 165 -18.97 -35.67 6.95
C ASP A 165 -20.20 -36.53 6.67
N GLY A 166 -20.00 -37.69 6.03
CA GLY A 166 -21.10 -38.51 5.51
C GLY A 166 -21.97 -37.77 4.48
N ASN A 167 -23.24 -37.58 4.79
CA ASN A 167 -24.20 -36.84 3.97
C ASN A 167 -24.41 -35.39 4.45
N HIS A 168 -23.63 -34.93 5.40
CA HIS A 168 -23.73 -33.55 5.91
C HIS A 168 -22.63 -32.69 5.37
N LEU A 169 -22.99 -31.59 4.69
CA LEU A 169 -22.07 -30.51 4.32
C LEU A 169 -22.02 -29.49 5.45
N TYR A 170 -20.88 -29.37 6.11
CA TYR A 170 -20.58 -28.30 7.07
C TYR A 170 -19.97 -27.14 6.35
N PHE A 171 -20.39 -25.92 6.64
CA PHE A 171 -19.80 -24.73 6.07
C PHE A 171 -19.80 -23.55 7.04
N LEU A 172 -18.91 -22.62 6.78
CA LEU A 172 -18.69 -21.40 7.53
C LEU A 172 -18.38 -20.27 6.56
N ILE A 173 -18.94 -19.09 6.78
CA ILE A 173 -18.46 -17.82 6.27
C ILE A 173 -18.41 -16.83 7.43
N GLY A 174 -17.45 -15.91 7.43
CA GLY A 174 -17.34 -14.92 8.49
C GLY A 174 -16.39 -13.81 8.14
N ASP A 175 -16.52 -12.70 8.87
CA ASP A 175 -15.65 -11.54 8.81
C ASP A 175 -15.19 -11.15 10.21
N VAL A 176 -13.89 -10.97 10.38
CA VAL A 176 -13.23 -10.60 11.63
C VAL A 176 -13.11 -9.09 11.72
N SER A 177 -13.48 -8.53 12.86
CA SER A 177 -13.35 -7.11 13.15
C SER A 177 -11.91 -6.61 12.97
N GLY A 178 -11.76 -5.47 12.28
CA GLY A 178 -10.46 -4.86 12.01
C GLY A 178 -9.81 -5.40 10.73
N LYS A 179 -8.56 -4.99 10.47
CA LYS A 179 -7.85 -5.30 9.20
C LYS A 179 -6.39 -5.64 9.44
N GLY A 180 -5.80 -6.34 8.48
CA GLY A 180 -4.37 -6.67 8.49
C GLY A 180 -4.01 -7.84 9.40
N VAL A 181 -2.79 -7.83 9.94
CA VAL A 181 -2.21 -8.99 10.66
C VAL A 181 -3.05 -9.46 11.86
N PRO A 182 -3.57 -8.58 12.75
CA PRO A 182 -4.40 -9.05 13.86
C PRO A 182 -5.66 -9.79 13.39
N ALA A 183 -6.37 -9.25 12.41
CA ALA A 183 -7.57 -9.86 11.84
C ALA A 183 -7.25 -11.21 11.18
N SER A 184 -6.16 -11.31 10.45
CA SER A 184 -5.75 -12.55 9.80
C SER A 184 -5.38 -13.68 10.77
N LEU A 185 -4.78 -13.35 11.90
CA LEU A 185 -4.50 -14.33 12.97
C LEU A 185 -5.80 -14.81 13.64
N PHE A 186 -6.71 -13.89 13.89
CA PHE A 186 -8.00 -14.20 14.49
C PHE A 186 -8.85 -15.06 13.55
N MET A 187 -8.80 -14.78 12.24
CA MET A 187 -9.39 -15.61 11.19
C MET A 187 -8.88 -17.06 11.24
N ALA A 188 -7.56 -17.24 11.33
CA ALA A 188 -6.95 -18.56 11.39
C ALA A 188 -7.39 -19.35 12.65
N ILE A 189 -7.51 -18.66 13.80
CA ILE A 189 -8.05 -19.24 15.04
C ILE A 189 -9.51 -19.64 14.85
N THR A 190 -10.34 -18.74 14.34
CA THR A 190 -11.78 -18.97 14.10
C THR A 190 -12.00 -20.19 13.21
N ARG A 191 -11.28 -20.27 12.09
CA ARG A 191 -11.32 -21.42 11.18
C ARG A 191 -10.89 -22.73 11.87
N SER A 192 -9.81 -22.68 12.65
CA SER A 192 -9.30 -23.86 13.36
C SER A 192 -10.27 -24.37 14.39
N LEU A 193 -10.93 -23.45 15.12
CA LEU A 193 -11.98 -23.78 16.07
C LEU A 193 -13.19 -24.42 15.36
N PHE A 194 -13.65 -23.84 14.25
CA PHE A 194 -14.71 -24.44 13.44
C PHE A 194 -14.38 -25.88 13.06
N ARG A 195 -13.22 -26.15 12.49
CA ARG A 195 -12.79 -27.49 12.09
C ARG A 195 -12.70 -28.48 13.24
N THR A 196 -12.33 -28.02 14.43
CA THR A 196 -12.18 -28.89 15.60
C THR A 196 -13.49 -29.14 16.30
N LEU A 197 -14.32 -28.10 16.50
CA LEU A 197 -15.53 -28.16 17.30
C LEU A 197 -16.73 -28.69 16.51
N SER A 198 -16.72 -28.64 15.18
CA SER A 198 -17.79 -29.12 14.34
C SER A 198 -17.77 -30.62 14.08
N GLN A 199 -16.71 -31.34 14.46
CA GLN A 199 -16.61 -32.80 14.25
C GLN A 199 -17.74 -33.54 14.96
N HIS A 200 -18.61 -34.22 14.18
CA HIS A 200 -19.75 -34.99 14.64
C HIS A 200 -20.81 -34.22 15.44
N VAL A 201 -20.80 -32.87 15.36
CA VAL A 201 -21.80 -32.01 16.01
C VAL A 201 -22.82 -31.54 14.98
N LEU A 202 -24.09 -32.00 15.09
CA LEU A 202 -25.18 -31.68 14.14
C LEU A 202 -26.00 -30.44 14.54
N SER A 203 -25.42 -29.51 15.30
CA SER A 203 -26.04 -28.25 15.69
C SER A 203 -25.08 -27.08 15.50
N PRO A 204 -25.29 -26.24 14.48
CA PRO A 204 -24.52 -25.02 14.29
C PRO A 204 -24.45 -24.14 15.53
N ALA A 205 -25.56 -24.00 16.28
CA ALA A 205 -25.61 -23.19 17.50
C ALA A 205 -24.68 -23.73 18.59
N LYS A 206 -24.55 -25.04 18.74
CA LYS A 206 -23.59 -25.63 19.68
C LYS A 206 -22.15 -25.32 19.25
N ILE A 207 -21.86 -25.48 17.96
CA ILE A 207 -20.53 -25.14 17.39
C ILE A 207 -20.19 -23.68 17.68
N VAL A 208 -21.09 -22.74 17.33
CA VAL A 208 -20.89 -21.31 17.53
C VAL A 208 -20.79 -20.95 19.01
N THR A 209 -21.57 -21.60 19.90
CA THR A 209 -21.46 -21.40 21.36
C THR A 209 -20.08 -21.78 21.89
N GLU A 210 -19.55 -22.94 21.49
CA GLU A 210 -18.21 -23.37 21.92
C GLU A 210 -17.10 -22.52 21.28
N MET A 211 -17.27 -22.09 20.02
CA MET A 211 -16.36 -21.13 19.38
C MET A 211 -16.35 -19.80 20.15
N ASN A 212 -17.52 -19.28 20.50
CA ASN A 212 -17.65 -18.03 21.27
C ASN A 212 -16.93 -18.14 22.62
N ASN A 213 -17.17 -19.22 23.39
CA ASN A 213 -16.52 -19.41 24.68
C ASN A 213 -14.99 -19.47 24.53
N SER A 214 -14.50 -20.20 23.51
CA SER A 214 -13.06 -20.32 23.25
C SER A 214 -12.43 -19.01 22.79
N ILE A 215 -13.17 -18.17 22.08
CA ILE A 215 -12.69 -16.86 21.55
C ILE A 215 -12.80 -15.78 22.63
N SER A 216 -13.86 -15.78 23.44
CA SER A 216 -14.05 -14.78 24.50
C SER A 216 -13.07 -14.98 25.66
N ASP A 217 -12.59 -16.19 25.89
CA ASP A 217 -11.58 -16.49 26.90
C ASP A 217 -10.24 -15.80 26.51
N ASN A 218 -9.78 -14.90 27.36
CA ASN A 218 -8.56 -14.11 27.18
C ASN A 218 -8.55 -13.17 25.94
N ASN A 219 -9.71 -12.67 25.51
CA ASN A 219 -9.82 -11.71 24.40
C ASN A 219 -9.53 -10.26 24.84
N GLU A 220 -8.30 -9.99 25.28
CA GLU A 220 -7.87 -8.63 25.69
C GLU A 220 -7.94 -7.60 24.57
N SER A 221 -7.87 -8.03 23.31
CA SER A 221 -7.92 -7.18 22.13
C SER A 221 -9.35 -6.72 21.78
N ASN A 222 -10.38 -7.25 22.44
CA ASN A 222 -11.79 -7.01 22.13
C ASN A 222 -12.13 -7.24 20.64
N MET A 223 -11.46 -8.19 20.00
CA MET A 223 -11.75 -8.59 18.63
C MET A 223 -12.97 -9.50 18.60
N PHE A 224 -13.75 -9.39 17.57
CA PHE A 224 -14.93 -10.22 17.37
C PHE A 224 -14.99 -10.69 15.91
N VAL A 225 -15.86 -11.66 15.66
CA VAL A 225 -16.13 -12.15 14.31
C VAL A 225 -17.63 -12.25 14.09
N THR A 226 -18.09 -11.72 12.96
CA THR A 226 -19.42 -12.04 12.45
C THR A 226 -19.32 -13.34 11.67
N LEU A 227 -20.22 -14.27 11.85
CA LEU A 227 -20.18 -15.52 11.12
C LEU A 227 -21.54 -16.20 10.95
N ILE A 228 -21.62 -17.01 9.91
CA ILE A 228 -22.68 -18.02 9.75
C ILE A 228 -22.01 -19.38 9.76
N VAL A 229 -22.50 -20.26 10.59
CA VAL A 229 -22.23 -21.71 10.52
C VAL A 229 -23.47 -22.41 10.03
N GLY A 230 -23.31 -23.27 9.02
CA GLY A 230 -24.40 -24.08 8.47
C GLY A 230 -24.06 -25.56 8.36
N ILE A 231 -25.07 -26.38 8.44
CA ILE A 231 -25.02 -27.81 8.19
C ILE A 231 -26.20 -28.16 7.26
N LEU A 232 -25.88 -28.62 6.05
CA LEU A 232 -26.85 -29.08 5.07
C LEU A 232 -26.84 -30.62 5.02
N ASP A 233 -27.96 -31.23 5.35
CA ASP A 233 -28.18 -32.64 5.12
C ASP A 233 -28.58 -32.86 3.65
N LEU A 234 -27.70 -33.47 2.88
CA LEU A 234 -27.86 -33.69 1.44
C LEU A 234 -28.88 -34.77 1.10
N GLU A 235 -29.29 -35.59 2.07
CA GLU A 235 -30.31 -36.60 1.85
C GLU A 235 -31.74 -36.02 1.98
N THR A 236 -31.93 -35.11 2.93
CA THR A 236 -33.23 -34.52 3.25
C THR A 236 -33.42 -33.09 2.74
N GLY A 237 -32.34 -32.39 2.39
CA GLY A 237 -32.38 -30.98 2.07
C GLY A 237 -32.53 -30.05 3.28
N ILE A 238 -32.50 -30.60 4.50
CA ILE A 238 -32.63 -29.81 5.72
C ILE A 238 -31.34 -29.01 5.93
N LEU A 239 -31.46 -27.70 5.88
CA LEU A 239 -30.40 -26.74 6.20
C LEU A 239 -30.62 -26.20 7.61
N LYS A 240 -29.66 -26.41 8.50
CA LYS A 240 -29.58 -25.77 9.81
C LYS A 240 -28.56 -24.65 9.75
N LEU A 241 -28.94 -23.48 10.23
CA LEU A 241 -28.05 -22.30 10.28
C LEU A 241 -28.03 -21.66 11.66
N CYS A 242 -26.86 -21.12 12.03
CA CYS A 242 -26.70 -20.22 13.15
C CYS A 242 -26.01 -18.94 12.60
N ASN A 243 -26.72 -17.81 12.68
CA ASN A 243 -26.19 -16.52 12.28
C ASN A 243 -25.75 -15.72 13.52
N ALA A 244 -24.45 -15.48 13.66
CA ALA A 244 -23.84 -14.69 14.72
C ALA A 244 -23.41 -13.31 14.19
N GLY A 245 -24.39 -12.47 13.85
CA GLY A 245 -24.15 -11.09 13.47
C GLY A 245 -23.69 -10.85 12.03
N HIS A 246 -23.75 -11.85 11.17
CA HIS A 246 -23.30 -11.77 9.78
C HIS A 246 -24.42 -11.35 8.83
N ASN A 247 -24.07 -10.94 7.61
CA ASN A 247 -25.01 -10.56 6.56
C ASN A 247 -25.99 -11.72 6.28
N PRO A 248 -27.29 -11.44 6.07
CA PRO A 248 -28.26 -12.48 5.80
C PRO A 248 -27.93 -13.20 4.48
N PRO A 249 -28.02 -14.54 4.43
CA PRO A 249 -27.84 -15.27 3.19
C PRO A 249 -28.95 -14.96 2.18
N ILE A 250 -28.64 -15.13 0.90
CA ILE A 250 -29.62 -14.99 -0.18
C ILE A 250 -29.93 -16.38 -0.72
N LEU A 251 -31.21 -16.70 -0.87
CA LEU A 251 -31.68 -17.92 -1.49
C LEU A 251 -32.13 -17.62 -2.91
N ILE A 252 -31.58 -18.39 -3.86
CA ILE A 252 -31.97 -18.39 -5.27
C ILE A 252 -32.78 -19.64 -5.50
N TYR A 253 -34.05 -19.48 -5.82
CA TYR A 253 -34.97 -20.61 -6.06
C TYR A 253 -34.86 -21.14 -7.48
N PRO A 254 -35.29 -22.37 -7.74
CA PRO A 254 -35.23 -23.00 -9.06
C PRO A 254 -36.01 -22.24 -10.14
N ASP A 255 -37.07 -21.53 -9.74
CA ASP A 255 -37.90 -20.71 -10.62
C ASP A 255 -37.28 -19.35 -10.97
N GLY A 256 -36.09 -19.05 -10.41
CA GLY A 256 -35.34 -17.80 -10.62
C GLY A 256 -35.72 -16.71 -9.63
N GLN A 257 -36.59 -16.93 -8.70
CA GLN A 257 -36.86 -16.01 -7.61
C GLN A 257 -35.62 -15.88 -6.70
N VAL A 258 -35.33 -14.67 -6.23
CA VAL A 258 -34.22 -14.40 -5.32
C VAL A 258 -34.74 -13.64 -4.11
N SER A 259 -34.45 -14.12 -2.91
CA SER A 259 -34.85 -13.46 -1.66
C SER A 259 -33.82 -13.64 -0.57
N TYR A 260 -33.79 -12.70 0.37
CA TYR A 260 -33.07 -12.93 1.63
C TYR A 260 -33.69 -14.06 2.40
N LEU A 261 -32.82 -14.90 2.97
CA LEU A 261 -33.25 -15.93 3.89
C LEU A 261 -33.33 -15.30 5.28
N GLU A 262 -34.57 -15.14 5.77
CA GLU A 262 -34.84 -14.51 7.06
C GLU A 262 -34.48 -15.46 8.21
N PHE A 263 -33.34 -15.22 8.84
CA PHE A 263 -32.90 -15.86 10.06
C PHE A 263 -32.71 -14.85 11.17
N LYS A 264 -32.91 -15.27 12.40
CA LYS A 264 -32.64 -14.46 13.58
C LYS A 264 -31.15 -14.18 13.69
N THR A 265 -30.76 -12.93 13.42
CA THR A 265 -29.40 -12.47 13.67
C THR A 265 -29.14 -12.38 15.17
N GLN A 266 -28.07 -12.98 15.63
CA GLN A 266 -27.65 -13.02 17.03
C GLN A 266 -26.38 -12.20 17.21
N ILE A 267 -25.87 -12.10 18.45
CA ILE A 267 -24.66 -11.31 18.72
C ILE A 267 -23.42 -11.92 18.06
N PHE A 268 -22.43 -11.08 17.76
CA PHE A 268 -21.12 -11.51 17.21
C PHE A 268 -20.38 -12.43 18.18
N VAL A 269 -19.58 -13.31 17.65
CA VAL A 269 -18.72 -14.22 18.44
C VAL A 269 -17.55 -13.43 19.02
N GLY A 270 -17.25 -13.66 20.31
CA GLY A 270 -16.15 -13.00 21.03
C GLY A 270 -16.54 -11.76 21.81
N VAL A 271 -17.84 -11.38 21.85
CA VAL A 271 -18.32 -10.15 22.52
C VAL A 271 -18.89 -10.42 23.91
N VAL A 272 -19.67 -11.50 24.04
CA VAL A 272 -20.34 -11.86 25.31
C VAL A 272 -20.00 -13.29 25.66
N GLU A 273 -19.27 -13.45 26.76
CA GLU A 273 -18.94 -14.76 27.31
C GLU A 273 -20.21 -15.55 27.68
N ASP A 274 -20.17 -16.87 27.52
CA ASP A 274 -21.28 -17.80 27.82
C ASP A 274 -22.59 -17.51 27.08
N PHE A 275 -22.61 -16.71 26.03
CA PHE A 275 -23.81 -16.49 25.23
C PHE A 275 -24.28 -17.79 24.56
N LYS A 276 -25.58 -18.08 24.66
CA LYS A 276 -26.19 -19.28 24.08
C LYS A 276 -26.82 -18.94 22.73
N TYR A 277 -26.25 -19.48 21.67
CA TYR A 277 -26.79 -19.34 20.32
C TYR A 277 -27.95 -20.34 20.08
N SER A 278 -28.74 -20.05 19.06
CA SER A 278 -29.84 -20.90 18.60
C SER A 278 -29.74 -21.24 17.12
N ASP A 279 -30.14 -22.43 16.74
CA ASP A 279 -30.28 -22.86 15.35
C ASP A 279 -31.62 -22.46 14.77
N GLU A 280 -31.66 -22.25 13.46
CA GLU A 280 -32.89 -22.22 12.68
C GLU A 280 -32.77 -23.22 11.53
N GLU A 281 -33.91 -23.80 11.11
CA GLU A 281 -33.96 -24.83 10.08
C GLU A 281 -34.82 -24.37 8.90
N VAL A 282 -34.37 -24.67 7.70
CA VAL A 282 -35.14 -24.51 6.46
C VAL A 282 -34.91 -25.73 5.56
N VAL A 283 -35.92 -26.10 4.79
CA VAL A 283 -35.76 -27.16 3.77
C VAL A 283 -35.47 -26.50 2.44
N LEU A 284 -34.31 -26.80 1.87
CA LEU A 284 -33.95 -26.35 0.55
C LEU A 284 -34.67 -27.15 -0.51
N GLU A 285 -35.25 -26.47 -1.49
CA GLU A 285 -35.78 -27.13 -2.68
C GLU A 285 -34.65 -27.64 -3.57
N LYS A 286 -34.94 -28.68 -4.35
CA LYS A 286 -33.98 -29.18 -5.34
C LYS A 286 -33.54 -28.03 -6.30
N GLU A 287 -32.25 -27.96 -6.62
CA GLU A 287 -31.64 -26.95 -7.47
C GLU A 287 -31.60 -25.53 -6.86
N SER A 288 -32.05 -25.35 -5.61
CA SER A 288 -31.89 -24.08 -4.91
C SER A 288 -30.41 -23.76 -4.65
N LYS A 289 -30.06 -22.48 -4.67
CA LYS A 289 -28.69 -22.01 -4.37
C LYS A 289 -28.71 -21.11 -3.16
N LEU A 290 -27.81 -21.37 -2.22
CA LEU A 290 -27.55 -20.55 -1.04
C LEU A 290 -26.33 -19.67 -1.31
N PHE A 291 -26.54 -18.36 -1.44
CA PHE A 291 -25.48 -17.36 -1.65
C PHE A 291 -25.16 -16.70 -0.31
N LEU A 292 -23.92 -16.89 0.14
CA LEU A 292 -23.37 -16.29 1.36
C LEU A 292 -22.25 -15.32 0.96
N TYR A 293 -22.16 -14.18 1.65
CA TYR A 293 -21.22 -13.13 1.29
C TYR A 293 -20.87 -12.26 2.49
N THR A 294 -19.70 -11.64 2.47
CA THR A 294 -19.29 -10.62 3.43
C THR A 294 -19.66 -9.22 2.93
N ASP A 295 -19.67 -8.24 3.83
CA ASP A 295 -20.07 -6.86 3.54
C ASP A 295 -19.25 -6.20 2.41
N GLY A 296 -17.98 -6.61 2.22
CA GLY A 296 -17.17 -6.14 1.10
C GLY A 296 -17.78 -6.39 -0.29
N VAL A 297 -18.81 -7.23 -0.42
CA VAL A 297 -19.59 -7.38 -1.65
C VAL A 297 -20.51 -6.19 -1.88
N THR A 298 -21.30 -5.80 -0.87
CA THR A 298 -22.31 -4.75 -0.95
C THR A 298 -21.74 -3.37 -0.67
N GLU A 299 -20.65 -3.30 0.13
CA GLU A 299 -19.97 -2.07 0.51
C GLU A 299 -18.79 -1.72 -0.39
N ALA A 300 -18.58 -2.45 -1.50
CA ALA A 300 -17.59 -2.12 -2.51
C ALA A 300 -17.81 -0.70 -3.06
N GLU A 301 -16.85 0.20 -2.83
CA GLU A 301 -16.94 1.61 -3.20
C GLU A 301 -16.33 1.88 -4.58
N ASN A 302 -16.97 2.76 -5.36
CA ASN A 302 -16.37 3.34 -6.56
C ASN A 302 -15.57 4.62 -6.22
N ILE A 303 -14.96 5.26 -7.23
CA ILE A 303 -14.20 6.51 -7.08
C ILE A 303 -15.01 7.68 -6.53
N ASN A 304 -16.35 7.63 -6.63
CA ASN A 304 -17.27 8.64 -6.09
C ASN A 304 -17.75 8.29 -4.67
N LYS A 305 -17.25 7.19 -4.09
CA LYS A 305 -17.69 6.62 -2.81
C LYS A 305 -19.14 6.16 -2.79
N GLU A 306 -19.65 5.73 -3.93
CA GLU A 306 -20.95 5.10 -4.04
C GLU A 306 -20.78 3.61 -3.84
N LEU A 307 -21.62 3.01 -2.97
CA LEU A 307 -21.59 1.59 -2.69
C LEU A 307 -22.18 0.78 -3.87
N TYR A 308 -21.72 -0.45 -4.02
CA TYR A 308 -22.31 -1.41 -4.97
C TYR A 308 -23.78 -1.67 -4.67
N GLY A 309 -24.09 -1.91 -3.41
CA GLY A 309 -25.43 -2.00 -2.83
C GLY A 309 -26.11 -3.35 -2.99
N GLU A 310 -27.09 -3.58 -2.12
CA GLU A 310 -27.87 -4.83 -2.07
C GLU A 310 -28.80 -5.00 -3.29
N GLU A 311 -29.43 -3.91 -3.75
CA GLU A 311 -30.36 -3.96 -4.89
C GLU A 311 -29.67 -4.50 -6.14
N LYS A 312 -28.47 -4.01 -6.43
CA LYS A 312 -27.68 -4.44 -7.58
C LYS A 312 -27.20 -5.88 -7.45
N LEU A 313 -26.85 -6.31 -6.21
CA LEU A 313 -26.50 -7.71 -5.94
C LEU A 313 -27.70 -8.62 -6.27
N LEU A 314 -28.91 -8.31 -5.77
CA LEU A 314 -30.11 -9.09 -6.02
C LEU A 314 -30.47 -9.15 -7.51
N GLU A 315 -30.35 -8.03 -8.23
CA GLU A 315 -30.56 -7.98 -9.69
C GLU A 315 -29.59 -8.93 -10.42
N MET A 316 -28.29 -8.86 -10.10
CA MET A 316 -27.28 -9.72 -10.71
C MET A 316 -27.53 -11.21 -10.43
N LEU A 317 -27.95 -11.56 -9.22
CA LEU A 317 -28.30 -12.93 -8.86
C LEU A 317 -29.55 -13.42 -9.59
N SER A 318 -30.56 -12.58 -9.74
CA SER A 318 -31.81 -12.90 -10.45
C SER A 318 -31.56 -13.13 -11.93
N ASP A 319 -30.78 -12.26 -12.58
CA ASP A 319 -30.44 -12.38 -14.00
C ASP A 319 -29.62 -13.64 -14.31
N ASN A 320 -28.91 -14.15 -13.33
CA ASN A 320 -28.04 -15.33 -13.44
C ASN A 320 -28.51 -16.54 -12.63
N ALA A 321 -29.77 -16.57 -12.21
CA ALA A 321 -30.32 -17.63 -11.38
C ALA A 321 -30.18 -19.05 -11.99
N SER A 322 -30.27 -19.17 -13.32
CA SER A 322 -30.13 -20.43 -14.06
C SER A 322 -28.67 -20.84 -14.37
N SER A 323 -27.68 -19.99 -14.08
CA SER A 323 -26.26 -20.27 -14.34
C SER A 323 -25.72 -21.26 -13.30
N ASP A 324 -24.63 -21.97 -13.62
CA ASP A 324 -23.90 -22.80 -12.64
C ASP A 324 -23.27 -21.95 -11.53
N VAL A 325 -22.90 -22.58 -10.42
CA VAL A 325 -22.36 -21.87 -9.22
C VAL A 325 -21.12 -21.04 -9.53
N ARG A 326 -20.21 -21.54 -10.36
CA ARG A 326 -18.99 -20.85 -10.73
C ARG A 326 -19.26 -19.62 -11.58
N THR A 327 -20.12 -19.78 -12.58
CA THR A 327 -20.52 -18.67 -13.48
C THR A 327 -21.23 -17.58 -12.68
N THR A 328 -22.16 -17.93 -11.81
CA THR A 328 -22.88 -16.98 -10.94
C THR A 328 -21.91 -16.16 -10.09
N VAL A 329 -20.96 -16.81 -9.40
CA VAL A 329 -19.95 -16.10 -8.57
C VAL A 329 -19.10 -15.18 -9.43
N ASN A 330 -18.60 -15.65 -10.57
CA ASN A 330 -17.74 -14.83 -11.45
C ASN A 330 -18.47 -13.60 -12.01
N VAL A 331 -19.74 -13.74 -12.40
CA VAL A 331 -20.53 -12.60 -12.90
C VAL A 331 -20.72 -11.53 -11.82
N VAL A 332 -20.98 -11.93 -10.58
CA VAL A 332 -21.06 -10.99 -9.44
C VAL A 332 -19.72 -10.29 -9.23
N VAL A 333 -18.61 -11.02 -9.24
CA VAL A 333 -17.25 -10.45 -9.10
C VAL A 333 -16.94 -9.47 -10.21
N ASP A 334 -17.21 -9.83 -11.47
CA ASP A 334 -16.96 -8.96 -12.62
C ASP A 334 -17.85 -7.70 -12.58
N SER A 335 -19.09 -7.82 -12.09
CA SER A 335 -19.98 -6.68 -11.86
C SER A 335 -19.43 -5.73 -10.79
N ILE A 336 -18.93 -6.26 -9.67
CA ILE A 336 -18.29 -5.48 -8.60
C ILE A 336 -17.02 -4.80 -9.15
N ALA A 337 -16.16 -5.53 -9.83
CA ALA A 337 -14.95 -4.98 -10.45
C ALA A 337 -15.27 -3.85 -11.44
N SER A 338 -16.34 -3.98 -12.22
CA SER A 338 -16.83 -2.95 -13.14
C SER A 338 -17.39 -1.71 -12.42
N HIS A 339 -17.88 -1.86 -11.20
CA HIS A 339 -18.33 -0.74 -10.33
C HIS A 339 -17.17 -0.02 -9.68
N VAL A 340 -16.25 -0.76 -9.07
CA VAL A 340 -15.07 -0.25 -8.34
C VAL A 340 -14.07 0.43 -9.29
N LYS A 341 -13.80 -0.16 -10.46
CA LYS A 341 -12.82 0.31 -11.45
C LYS A 341 -11.43 0.51 -10.84
N GLU A 342 -10.99 1.78 -10.78
CA GLU A 342 -9.66 2.18 -10.29
C GLU A 342 -9.64 2.53 -8.79
N ALA A 343 -10.76 2.43 -8.08
CA ALA A 343 -10.80 2.67 -6.64
C ALA A 343 -10.07 1.55 -5.89
N GLU A 344 -9.42 1.89 -4.79
CA GLU A 344 -8.84 0.87 -3.90
C GLU A 344 -9.95 0.07 -3.22
N ALA A 345 -9.72 -1.24 -3.03
CA ALA A 345 -10.66 -2.09 -2.31
C ALA A 345 -10.84 -1.57 -0.88
N SER A 346 -12.10 -1.33 -0.51
CA SER A 346 -12.46 -0.84 0.84
C SER A 346 -12.41 -1.94 1.89
N ASP A 347 -12.85 -3.16 1.53
CA ASP A 347 -12.85 -4.34 2.40
C ASP A 347 -12.58 -5.63 1.65
N ASP A 348 -12.34 -6.72 2.42
CA ASP A 348 -12.18 -8.06 1.89
C ASP A 348 -13.49 -8.50 1.21
N LEU A 349 -13.40 -9.18 0.07
CA LEU A 349 -14.54 -9.63 -0.69
C LEU A 349 -14.59 -11.15 -0.65
N THR A 350 -15.61 -11.69 0.02
CA THR A 350 -15.79 -13.14 0.16
C THR A 350 -17.19 -13.57 -0.28
N ILE A 351 -17.24 -14.61 -1.09
CA ILE A 351 -18.48 -15.22 -1.56
C ILE A 351 -18.35 -16.75 -1.41
N LEU A 352 -19.41 -17.38 -0.90
CA LEU A 352 -19.60 -18.83 -0.89
C LEU A 352 -20.98 -19.13 -1.45
N LEU A 353 -21.05 -19.82 -2.58
CA LEU A 353 -22.31 -20.25 -3.22
C LEU A 353 -22.41 -21.78 -3.16
N ILE A 354 -23.51 -22.29 -2.62
CA ILE A 354 -23.80 -23.72 -2.48
C ILE A 354 -25.09 -24.03 -3.24
N GLN A 355 -25.06 -24.96 -4.17
CA GLN A 355 -26.23 -25.47 -4.85
C GLN A 355 -26.57 -26.86 -4.34
N TYR A 356 -27.85 -27.07 -3.96
CA TYR A 356 -28.37 -28.35 -3.52
C TYR A 356 -29.01 -29.09 -4.68
N GLU A 357 -28.49 -30.28 -4.98
CA GLU A 357 -29.00 -31.16 -6.04
C GLU A 357 -29.20 -32.58 -5.46
N PRO A 358 -30.34 -32.86 -4.83
CA PRO A 358 -30.54 -34.19 -4.29
C PRO A 358 -30.37 -35.24 -5.36
N GLY A 359 -29.47 -36.18 -5.13
CA GLY A 359 -29.26 -37.30 -6.04
C GLY A 359 -30.55 -38.01 -6.35
N THR A 360 -30.81 -38.31 -7.60
CA THR A 360 -31.85 -39.31 -7.92
C THR A 360 -31.44 -40.57 -7.17
N ALA A 361 -32.19 -40.91 -6.12
CA ALA A 361 -32.01 -42.21 -5.44
C ALA A 361 -32.00 -43.26 -6.56
N ASN A 362 -30.84 -43.91 -6.74
CA ASN A 362 -30.79 -45.07 -7.60
C ASN A 362 -31.75 -46.12 -7.02
N SER A 363 -32.92 -46.14 -7.59
CA SER A 363 -33.96 -47.14 -7.34
C SER A 363 -33.55 -48.52 -7.84
#